data_a104d84500c0ba9edef4bef643eef565
#
_entry.id   a104d84500c0ba9edef4bef643eef565
#
_cell.length_a   1.000
_cell.length_b   1.000
_cell.length_c   1.000
_cell.angle_alpha   90.00
_cell.angle_beta   90.00
_cell.angle_gamma   90.00
#
_symmetry.space_group_name_H-M   'P 1'
#
loop_
_entity.id
_entity.type
_entity.pdbx_description
1 polymer ?
#
loop_
_entity_poly.entity_id
_entity_poly.type
_entity_poly.pdbx_seq_one_letter_code
_entity_poly.pdbx_strand_id
1 'polypeptide(L)'
;LDSDVSYYALCCLMFCVGISIGCDTSVLKSFKKVNPRLMMLPVMTILGTLAGCAAVSLILSHRQLTDCLAIGSGFGYYSLSSIFITEYRGAELGTIALLANICREILTLLCAPLLAKYFGKLAPISVGGATSMDTTLPIITRYSGESFIIVSIFHGFCVDFSVPFLVTFFCSL
;
A
#
# COMPACT_ATOMS: atom_id res chain seq x y z
N LEU A 1 26.24 -6.39 7.33
CA LEU A 1 25.37 -7.47 7.83
C LEU A 1 25.37 -8.53 6.74
N ASP A 2 25.63 -9.79 7.16
CA ASP A 2 25.60 -10.89 6.21
C ASP A 2 24.22 -10.99 5.57
N SER A 3 24.15 -11.25 4.26
CA SER A 3 22.91 -11.35 3.49
C SER A 3 21.91 -12.31 4.14
N ASP A 4 22.40 -13.37 4.78
CA ASP A 4 21.60 -14.38 5.46
C ASP A 4 20.87 -13.82 6.69
N VAL A 5 21.52 -12.92 7.45
CA VAL A 5 20.92 -12.28 8.64
C VAL A 5 19.77 -11.35 8.23
N SER A 6 19.97 -10.58 7.15
CA SER A 6 18.92 -9.73 6.59
C SER A 6 17.73 -10.54 6.11
N TYR A 7 17.97 -11.66 5.44
CA TYR A 7 16.92 -12.58 4.98
C TYR A 7 16.10 -13.16 6.14
N TYR A 8 16.77 -13.68 7.18
CA TYR A 8 16.06 -14.20 8.36
C TYR A 8 15.31 -13.12 9.13
N ALA A 9 15.86 -11.90 9.21
CA ALA A 9 15.17 -10.77 9.82
C ALA A 9 13.89 -10.41 9.05
N LEU A 10 13.92 -10.41 7.72
CA LEU A 10 12.74 -10.22 6.87
C LEU A 10 11.69 -11.32 7.07
N CYS A 11 12.11 -12.58 7.10
CA CYS A 11 11.20 -13.70 7.37
C CYS A 11 10.53 -13.58 8.74
N CYS A 12 11.29 -13.19 9.78
CA CYS A 12 10.77 -12.96 11.11
C CYS A 12 9.75 -11.80 11.13
N LEU A 13 10.07 -10.70 10.47
CA LEU A 13 9.19 -9.55 10.32
C LEU A 13 7.88 -9.94 9.63
N MET A 14 7.94 -10.69 8.54
CA MET A 14 6.77 -11.20 7.82
C MET A 14 5.90 -12.09 8.69
N PHE A 15 6.53 -12.95 9.49
CA PHE A 15 5.83 -13.82 10.43
C PHE A 15 5.13 -13.01 11.53
N CYS A 16 5.79 -11.99 12.08
CA CYS A 16 5.21 -11.09 13.08
C CYS A 16 4.03 -10.29 12.52
N VAL A 17 4.16 -9.76 11.29
CA VAL A 17 3.08 -9.06 10.59
C VAL A 17 1.90 -10.01 10.37
N GLY A 18 2.15 -11.24 9.92
CA GLY A 18 1.11 -12.27 9.74
C GLY A 18 0.35 -12.59 11.03
N ILE A 19 1.05 -12.72 12.16
CA ILE A 19 0.43 -12.94 13.48
C ILE A 19 -0.39 -11.72 13.90
N SER A 20 0.17 -10.52 13.79
CA SER A 20 -0.51 -9.28 14.17
C SER A 20 -1.85 -9.14 13.45
N ILE A 21 -1.83 -9.41 12.15
CA ILE A 21 -3.01 -9.37 11.29
C ILE A 21 -4.00 -10.49 11.65
N GLY A 22 -3.52 -11.72 11.82
CA GLY A 22 -4.37 -12.88 12.10
C GLY A 22 -5.05 -12.85 13.48
N CYS A 23 -4.47 -12.12 14.43
CA CYS A 23 -5.01 -11.94 15.78
C CYS A 23 -6.03 -10.80 15.89
N ASP A 24 -6.12 -9.94 14.89
CA ASP A 24 -7.08 -8.82 14.92
C ASP A 24 -8.48 -9.27 14.53
N THR A 25 -9.24 -9.64 15.57
CA THR A 25 -10.65 -10.07 15.42
C THR A 25 -11.58 -8.95 14.91
N SER A 26 -11.17 -7.68 15.02
CA SER A 26 -11.95 -6.54 14.53
C SER A 26 -11.94 -6.50 13.01
N VAL A 27 -10.80 -6.79 12.41
CA VAL A 27 -10.61 -6.91 10.97
C VAL A 27 -11.47 -8.06 10.43
N LEU A 28 -11.39 -9.25 11.05
CA LEU A 28 -12.19 -10.42 10.63
C LEU A 28 -13.70 -10.18 10.70
N LYS A 29 -14.18 -9.45 11.71
CA LYS A 29 -15.59 -9.05 11.81
C LYS A 29 -15.99 -8.02 10.75
N SER A 30 -15.07 -7.15 10.37
CA SER A 30 -15.26 -6.15 9.32
C SER A 30 -15.48 -6.80 7.94
N PHE A 31 -14.80 -7.91 7.64
CA PHE A 31 -15.00 -8.68 6.41
C PHE A 31 -16.47 -9.11 6.20
N LYS A 32 -17.16 -9.50 7.27
CA LYS A 32 -18.57 -9.94 7.19
C LYS A 32 -19.57 -8.80 6.98
N LYS A 33 -19.19 -7.56 7.24
CA LYS A 33 -20.07 -6.39 7.17
C LYS A 33 -19.91 -5.57 5.90
N VAL A 34 -18.85 -5.79 5.13
CA VAL A 34 -18.57 -5.03 3.91
C VAL A 34 -19.47 -5.49 2.77
N ASN A 35 -20.08 -4.54 2.08
CA ASN A 35 -20.87 -4.81 0.87
C ASN A 35 -19.94 -5.47 -0.19
N PRO A 36 -20.36 -6.57 -0.87
CA PRO A 36 -19.55 -7.26 -1.86
C PRO A 36 -18.96 -6.36 -2.96
N ARG A 37 -19.66 -5.30 -3.37
CA ARG A 37 -19.15 -4.34 -4.34
C ARG A 37 -17.96 -3.54 -3.81
N LEU A 38 -17.93 -3.26 -2.50
CA LEU A 38 -16.85 -2.52 -1.85
C LEU A 38 -15.64 -3.42 -1.58
N MET A 39 -15.82 -4.75 -1.54
CA MET A 39 -14.72 -5.72 -1.47
C MET A 39 -13.83 -5.71 -2.71
N MET A 40 -14.30 -5.21 -3.84
CA MET A 40 -13.50 -5.04 -5.05
C MET A 40 -12.56 -3.82 -5.00
N LEU A 41 -12.75 -2.91 -4.02
CA LEU A 41 -11.96 -1.68 -3.93
C LEU A 41 -10.45 -1.92 -3.82
N PRO A 42 -9.94 -2.84 -2.97
CA PRO A 42 -8.51 -3.14 -2.91
C PRO A 42 -7.95 -3.61 -4.26
N VAL A 43 -8.66 -4.50 -4.94
CA VAL A 43 -8.26 -5.02 -6.25
C VAL A 43 -8.15 -3.89 -7.28
N MET A 44 -9.16 -3.01 -7.34
CA MET A 44 -9.14 -1.86 -8.24
C MET A 44 -8.03 -0.87 -7.90
N THR A 45 -7.73 -0.69 -6.62
CA THR A 45 -6.61 0.16 -6.17
C THR A 45 -5.27 -0.43 -6.61
N ILE A 46 -5.07 -1.74 -6.43
CA ILE A 46 -3.85 -2.44 -6.85
C ILE A 46 -3.68 -2.31 -8.37
N LEU A 47 -4.68 -2.69 -9.15
CA LEU A 47 -4.63 -2.62 -10.61
C LEU A 47 -4.43 -1.19 -11.12
N GLY A 48 -5.14 -0.22 -10.55
CA GLY A 48 -5.00 1.19 -10.92
C GLY A 48 -3.62 1.75 -10.60
N THR A 49 -3.04 1.40 -9.45
CA THR A 49 -1.68 1.82 -9.10
C THR A 49 -0.64 1.19 -10.02
N LEU A 50 -0.74 -0.12 -10.30
CA LEU A 50 0.17 -0.80 -11.22
C LEU A 50 0.07 -0.24 -12.65
N ALA A 51 -1.14 0.02 -13.14
CA ALA A 51 -1.34 0.66 -14.44
C ALA A 51 -0.74 2.08 -14.47
N GLY A 52 -0.91 2.87 -13.41
CA GLY A 52 -0.29 4.18 -13.26
C GLY A 52 1.24 4.11 -13.26
N CYS A 53 1.83 3.16 -12.53
CA CYS A 53 3.28 2.94 -12.50
C CYS A 53 3.82 2.48 -13.87
N ALA A 54 3.09 1.64 -14.58
CA ALA A 54 3.42 1.26 -15.94
C ALA A 54 3.40 2.47 -16.90
N ALA A 55 2.40 3.34 -16.78
CA ALA A 55 2.35 4.57 -17.57
C ALA A 55 3.51 5.51 -17.25
N VAL A 56 3.87 5.66 -15.97
CA VAL A 56 5.02 6.47 -15.54
C VAL A 56 6.34 5.89 -16.07
N SER A 57 6.50 4.57 -16.12
CA SER A 57 7.72 3.94 -16.66
C SER A 57 7.96 4.26 -18.13
N LEU A 58 6.89 4.50 -18.91
CA LEU A 58 7.02 4.93 -20.31
C LEU A 58 7.58 6.36 -20.43
N ILE A 59 7.36 7.19 -19.41
CA ILE A 59 7.88 8.57 -19.36
C ILE A 59 9.31 8.59 -18.83
N LEU A 60 9.60 7.71 -17.86
CA LEU A 60 10.92 7.57 -17.24
C LEU A 60 11.80 6.59 -18.03
N SER A 61 12.31 7.03 -19.19
CA SER A 61 13.11 6.19 -20.09
C SER A 61 14.41 5.60 -19.48
N HIS A 62 14.80 6.06 -18.29
CA HIS A 62 16.00 5.58 -17.58
C HIS A 62 15.72 4.50 -16.53
N ARG A 63 14.47 4.14 -16.28
CA ARG A 63 14.08 3.14 -15.27
C ARG A 63 13.31 1.99 -15.90
N GLN A 64 13.59 0.79 -15.41
CA GLN A 64 12.88 -0.40 -15.89
C GLN A 64 11.42 -0.39 -15.41
N LEU A 65 10.55 -0.99 -16.19
CA LEU A 65 9.14 -1.16 -15.84
C LEU A 65 8.98 -1.87 -14.48
N THR A 66 9.79 -2.91 -14.25
CA THR A 66 9.78 -3.70 -13.01
C THR A 66 10.13 -2.87 -11.78
N ASP A 67 11.07 -1.91 -11.90
CA ASP A 67 11.44 -1.01 -10.80
C ASP A 67 10.27 -0.07 -10.44
N CYS A 68 9.61 0.49 -11.45
CA CYS A 68 8.43 1.34 -11.22
C CYS A 68 7.27 0.57 -10.59
N LEU A 69 7.05 -0.67 -11.02
CA LEU A 69 6.03 -1.54 -10.47
C LEU A 69 6.36 -1.96 -9.02
N ALA A 70 7.62 -2.29 -8.73
CA ALA A 70 8.07 -2.60 -7.38
C ALA A 70 7.85 -1.42 -6.41
N ILE A 71 8.24 -0.20 -6.81
CA ILE A 71 8.03 1.02 -6.01
C ILE A 71 6.54 1.25 -5.75
N GLY A 72 5.71 1.17 -6.79
CA GLY A 72 4.26 1.38 -6.70
C GLY A 72 3.55 0.33 -5.84
N SER A 73 4.07 -0.90 -5.83
CA SER A 73 3.55 -2.01 -5.01
C SER A 73 3.75 -1.83 -3.50
N GLY A 74 4.41 -0.76 -3.08
CA GLY A 74 4.45 -0.35 -1.67
C GLY A 74 3.12 0.20 -1.15
N PHE A 75 2.26 0.71 -2.02
CA PHE A 75 0.91 1.25 -1.72
C PHE A 75 0.84 2.18 -0.50
N GLY A 76 1.90 2.91 -0.19
CA GLY A 76 2.03 3.76 0.99
C GLY A 76 2.71 3.09 2.19
N TYR A 77 2.97 1.78 2.15
CA TYR A 77 3.72 1.10 3.21
C TYR A 77 5.23 1.25 2.99
N TYR A 78 5.71 2.47 3.21
CA TYR A 78 7.09 2.88 2.90
C TYR A 78 8.15 2.09 3.66
N SER A 79 7.93 1.77 4.95
CA SER A 79 8.92 1.10 5.79
C SER A 79 9.21 -0.34 5.32
N LEU A 80 8.18 -1.11 5.00
CA LEU A 80 8.33 -2.48 4.53
C LEU A 80 8.85 -2.52 3.10
N SER A 81 8.20 -1.80 2.18
CA SER A 81 8.56 -1.83 0.76
C SER A 81 9.99 -1.37 0.50
N SER A 82 10.45 -0.31 1.20
CA SER A 82 11.82 0.19 1.05
C SER A 82 12.87 -0.80 1.48
N ILE A 83 12.64 -1.57 2.57
CA ILE A 83 13.57 -2.60 3.04
C ILE A 83 13.69 -3.71 1.99
N PHE A 84 12.56 -4.25 1.52
CA PHE A 84 12.57 -5.28 0.49
C PHE A 84 13.27 -4.82 -0.79
N ILE A 85 12.91 -3.63 -1.29
CA ILE A 85 13.52 -3.10 -2.53
C ILE A 85 15.01 -2.83 -2.33
N THR A 86 15.44 -2.37 -1.15
CA THR A 86 16.86 -2.17 -0.84
C THR A 86 17.63 -3.49 -0.92
N GLU A 87 17.08 -4.56 -0.37
CA GLU A 87 17.72 -5.88 -0.34
C GLU A 87 17.84 -6.49 -1.74
N TYR A 88 16.81 -6.38 -2.57
CA TYR A 88 16.80 -6.97 -3.91
C TYR A 88 17.42 -6.12 -5.00
N ARG A 89 17.29 -4.79 -4.93
CA ARG A 89 17.63 -3.85 -6.02
C ARG A 89 18.57 -2.73 -5.60
N GLY A 90 19.01 -2.72 -4.34
CA GLY A 90 19.99 -1.79 -3.82
C GLY A 90 19.38 -0.53 -3.16
N ALA A 91 20.23 0.18 -2.42
CA ALA A 91 19.83 1.29 -1.55
C ALA A 91 19.23 2.50 -2.32
N GLU A 92 19.65 2.73 -3.55
CA GLU A 92 19.13 3.83 -4.37
C GLU A 92 17.64 3.63 -4.63
N LEU A 93 17.25 2.46 -5.14
CA LEU A 93 15.86 2.17 -5.46
C LEU A 93 15.00 2.07 -4.20
N GLY A 94 15.55 1.51 -3.11
CA GLY A 94 14.89 1.47 -1.81
C GLY A 94 14.60 2.87 -1.25
N THR A 95 15.53 3.82 -1.42
CA THR A 95 15.31 5.22 -1.01
C THR A 95 14.24 5.90 -1.85
N ILE A 96 14.23 5.66 -3.16
CA ILE A 96 13.17 6.18 -4.04
C ILE A 96 11.80 5.60 -3.62
N ALA A 97 11.73 4.31 -3.32
CA ALA A 97 10.52 3.67 -2.85
C ALA A 97 10.02 4.26 -1.52
N LEU A 98 10.96 4.49 -0.56
CA LEU A 98 10.65 5.15 0.70
C LEU A 98 9.98 6.51 0.46
N LEU A 99 10.65 7.38 -0.31
CA LEU A 99 10.17 8.74 -0.55
C LEU A 99 8.85 8.76 -1.35
N ALA A 100 8.72 7.92 -2.37
CA ALA A 100 7.49 7.84 -3.19
C ALA A 100 6.28 7.42 -2.36
N ASN A 101 6.44 6.44 -1.47
CA ASN A 101 5.36 5.97 -0.62
C ASN A 101 5.03 6.95 0.51
N ILE A 102 6.02 7.67 1.08
CA ILE A 102 5.78 8.79 2.00
C ILE A 102 5.02 9.92 1.30
N CYS A 103 5.42 10.28 0.07
CA CYS A 103 4.71 11.29 -0.72
C CYS A 103 3.25 10.89 -0.97
N ARG A 104 2.97 9.61 -1.23
CA ARG A 104 1.59 9.11 -1.38
C ARG A 104 0.76 9.33 -0.11
N GLU A 105 1.32 9.03 1.05
CA GLU A 105 0.65 9.26 2.34
C GLU A 105 0.39 10.75 2.58
N ILE A 106 1.39 11.61 2.39
CA ILE A 106 1.26 13.06 2.52
C ILE A 106 0.19 13.62 1.56
N LEU A 107 0.18 13.18 0.30
CA LEU A 107 -0.83 13.58 -0.67
C LEU A 107 -2.23 13.15 -0.22
N THR A 108 -2.38 11.95 0.36
CA THR A 108 -3.65 11.51 0.92
C THR A 108 -4.12 12.43 2.05
N LEU A 109 -3.22 12.76 3.00
CA LEU A 109 -3.55 13.63 4.14
C LEU A 109 -3.94 15.05 3.69
N LEU A 110 -3.21 15.62 2.74
CA LEU A 110 -3.46 16.99 2.28
C LEU A 110 -4.64 17.09 1.30
N CYS A 111 -4.76 16.11 0.40
CA CYS A 111 -5.72 16.16 -0.70
C CYS A 111 -7.02 15.41 -0.41
N ALA A 112 -7.20 14.76 0.75
CA ALA A 112 -8.41 14.03 1.10
C ALA A 112 -9.72 14.83 0.86
N PRO A 113 -9.82 16.13 1.22
CA PRO A 113 -11.03 16.91 0.96
C PRO A 113 -11.31 17.09 -0.54
N LEU A 114 -10.26 17.31 -1.34
CA LEU A 114 -10.38 17.46 -2.80
C LEU A 114 -10.75 16.12 -3.45
N LEU A 115 -10.11 15.04 -3.02
CA LEU A 115 -10.39 13.69 -3.49
C LEU A 115 -11.83 13.29 -3.21
N ALA A 116 -12.31 13.52 -1.98
CA ALA A 116 -13.69 13.20 -1.62
C ALA A 116 -14.70 14.04 -2.39
N LYS A 117 -14.39 15.32 -2.68
CA LYS A 117 -15.26 16.25 -3.40
C LYS A 117 -15.37 15.95 -4.89
N TYR A 118 -14.25 15.70 -5.57
CA TYR A 118 -14.21 15.59 -7.03
C TYR A 118 -14.28 14.14 -7.54
N PHE A 119 -13.72 13.18 -6.80
CA PHE A 119 -13.64 11.77 -7.20
C PHE A 119 -14.54 10.85 -6.37
N GLY A 120 -15.23 11.41 -5.38
CA GLY A 120 -16.15 10.67 -4.53
C GLY A 120 -15.50 10.09 -3.26
N LYS A 121 -16.34 9.62 -2.35
CA LYS A 121 -15.97 9.22 -0.98
C LYS A 121 -15.01 8.02 -0.89
N LEU A 122 -14.89 7.22 -1.94
CA LEU A 122 -13.96 6.09 -1.99
C LEU A 122 -12.55 6.50 -2.43
N ALA A 123 -12.39 7.66 -3.08
CA ALA A 123 -11.11 8.10 -3.61
C ALA A 123 -10.04 8.32 -2.52
N PRO A 124 -10.30 8.96 -1.37
CA PRO A 124 -9.32 9.08 -0.31
C PRO A 124 -8.85 7.72 0.23
N ILE A 125 -9.75 6.72 0.27
CA ILE A 125 -9.43 5.35 0.69
C ILE A 125 -8.45 4.71 -0.29
N SER A 126 -8.74 4.77 -1.59
CA SER A 126 -7.88 4.20 -2.63
C SER A 126 -6.50 4.88 -2.69
N VAL A 127 -6.45 6.21 -2.54
CA VAL A 127 -5.18 6.95 -2.54
C VAL A 127 -4.38 6.62 -1.28
N GLY A 128 -5.02 6.48 -0.11
CA GLY A 128 -4.39 6.06 1.13
C GLY A 128 -3.70 4.70 1.02
N GLY A 129 -4.27 3.78 0.25
CA GLY A 129 -3.66 2.45 0.09
C GLY A 129 -3.59 1.68 1.40
N ALA A 130 -2.43 1.17 1.77
CA ALA A 130 -2.19 0.46 3.02
C ALA A 130 -2.45 1.34 4.24
N THR A 131 -2.11 2.64 4.19
CA THR A 131 -2.28 3.56 5.32
C THR A 131 -3.74 3.93 5.60
N SER A 132 -4.68 3.51 4.74
CA SER A 132 -6.11 3.80 4.91
C SER A 132 -6.73 3.14 6.15
N MET A 133 -6.07 2.15 6.75
CA MET A 133 -6.53 1.50 7.98
C MET A 133 -6.01 2.15 9.27
N ASP A 134 -4.96 2.97 9.20
CA ASP A 134 -4.26 3.55 10.35
C ASP A 134 -3.99 5.05 10.21
N THR A 135 -2.85 5.45 9.65
CA THR A 135 -2.38 6.85 9.67
C THR A 135 -3.28 7.81 8.91
N THR A 136 -3.85 7.41 7.79
CA THR A 136 -4.76 8.25 7.00
C THR A 136 -6.24 8.07 7.37
N LEU A 137 -6.58 7.07 8.20
CA LEU A 137 -7.95 6.77 8.60
C LEU A 137 -8.70 7.97 9.22
N PRO A 138 -8.10 8.76 10.13
CA PRO A 138 -8.81 9.91 10.72
C PRO A 138 -9.24 10.95 9.69
N ILE A 139 -8.38 11.26 8.73
CA ILE A 139 -8.69 12.22 7.67
C ILE A 139 -9.71 11.65 6.67
N ILE A 140 -9.59 10.37 6.33
CA ILE A 140 -10.55 9.65 5.49
C ILE A 140 -11.92 9.68 6.16
N THR A 141 -12.01 9.33 7.44
CA THR A 141 -13.26 9.35 8.21
C THR A 141 -13.90 10.73 8.20
N ARG A 142 -13.12 11.79 8.36
CA ARG A 142 -13.59 13.17 8.37
C ARG A 142 -14.25 13.59 7.06
N TYR A 143 -13.68 13.19 5.90
CA TYR A 143 -14.15 13.66 4.59
C TYR A 143 -15.01 12.64 3.83
N SER A 144 -14.78 11.34 4.03
CA SER A 144 -15.61 10.28 3.43
C SER A 144 -16.83 9.94 4.30
N GLY A 145 -16.72 10.11 5.63
CA GLY A 145 -17.77 9.82 6.60
C GLY A 145 -17.53 8.52 7.37
N GLU A 146 -18.10 8.44 8.57
CA GLU A 146 -17.95 7.31 9.50
C GLU A 146 -18.42 5.97 8.93
N SER A 147 -19.41 5.98 8.03
CA SER A 147 -19.89 4.76 7.36
C SER A 147 -18.83 4.07 6.51
N PHE A 148 -17.74 4.76 6.16
CA PHE A 148 -16.63 4.21 5.37
C PHE A 148 -15.45 3.70 6.20
N ILE A 149 -15.48 3.83 7.54
CA ILE A 149 -14.40 3.35 8.43
C ILE A 149 -14.13 1.87 8.19
N ILE A 150 -15.19 1.03 8.19
CA ILE A 150 -15.04 -0.41 8.00
C ILE A 150 -14.47 -0.74 6.63
N VAL A 151 -14.90 -0.01 5.59
CA VAL A 151 -14.39 -0.19 4.23
C VAL A 151 -12.92 0.22 4.14
N SER A 152 -12.55 1.32 4.81
CA SER A 152 -11.18 1.84 4.85
C SER A 152 -10.22 0.86 5.53
N ILE A 153 -10.61 0.32 6.69
CA ILE A 153 -9.83 -0.69 7.42
C ILE A 153 -9.68 -1.97 6.57
N PHE A 154 -10.79 -2.46 6.01
CA PHE A 154 -10.77 -3.63 5.13
C PHE A 154 -9.83 -3.42 3.92
N HIS A 155 -9.94 -2.27 3.26
CA HIS A 155 -9.14 -1.91 2.12
C HIS A 155 -7.65 -1.86 2.48
N GLY A 156 -7.31 -1.11 3.53
CA GLY A 156 -5.94 -0.97 3.99
C GLY A 156 -5.31 -2.32 4.31
N PHE A 157 -6.05 -3.17 5.04
CA PHE A 157 -5.62 -4.52 5.35
C PHE A 157 -5.32 -5.38 4.11
N CYS A 158 -6.26 -5.44 3.15
CA CYS A 158 -6.07 -6.24 1.93
C CYS A 158 -4.88 -5.75 1.10
N VAL A 159 -4.72 -4.43 0.99
CA VAL A 159 -3.62 -3.81 0.26
C VAL A 159 -2.30 -4.04 0.98
N ASP A 160 -2.25 -3.83 2.30
CA ASP A 160 -1.07 -4.05 3.14
C ASP A 160 -0.57 -5.49 3.02
N PHE A 161 -1.48 -6.46 3.14
CA PHE A 161 -1.16 -7.88 2.97
C PHE A 161 -0.57 -8.20 1.59
N SER A 162 -0.97 -7.48 0.54
CA SER A 162 -0.46 -7.69 -0.82
C SER A 162 0.95 -7.14 -1.05
N VAL A 163 1.40 -6.15 -0.25
CA VAL A 163 2.68 -5.45 -0.42
C VAL A 163 3.88 -6.39 -0.52
N PRO A 164 4.15 -7.28 0.47
CA PRO A 164 5.34 -8.11 0.44
C PRO A 164 5.37 -9.05 -0.77
N PHE A 165 4.21 -9.58 -1.16
CA PHE A 165 4.13 -10.49 -2.31
C PHE A 165 4.39 -9.77 -3.63
N LEU A 166 3.76 -8.61 -3.84
CA LEU A 166 3.90 -7.86 -5.08
C LEU A 166 5.28 -7.21 -5.20
N VAL A 167 5.81 -6.64 -4.12
CA VAL A 167 7.16 -6.06 -4.11
C VAL A 167 8.20 -7.14 -4.43
N THR A 168 8.15 -8.28 -3.72
CA THR A 168 9.10 -9.38 -3.98
C THR A 168 8.96 -9.92 -5.40
N PHE A 169 7.73 -10.09 -5.90
CA PHE A 169 7.48 -10.55 -7.26
C PHE A 169 8.11 -9.63 -8.30
N PHE A 170 7.86 -8.32 -8.23
CA PHE A 170 8.44 -7.38 -9.20
C PHE A 170 9.94 -7.17 -9.02
N CYS A 171 10.47 -7.34 -7.82
CA CYS A 171 11.92 -7.31 -7.61
C CYS A 171 12.64 -8.56 -8.13
N SER A 172 11.96 -9.69 -8.26
CA SER A 172 12.53 -10.93 -8.77
C SER A 172 12.52 -11.04 -10.30
N LEU A 173 11.77 -10.18 -10.99
CA LEU A 173 11.76 -10.07 -12.46
C LEU A 173 12.88 -9.17 -12.96
#